data_50295dc302566bc70fe1cb9e71735587
#
_entry.id   50295dc302566bc70fe1cb9e71735587
#
_cell.length_a   1.000
_cell.length_b   1.000
_cell.length_c   1.000
_cell.angle_alpha   90.00
_cell.angle_beta   90.00
_cell.angle_gamma   90.00
#
_symmetry.space_group_name_H-M   'P 1'
#
loop_
_entity.id
_entity.type
_entity.pdbx_description
1 polymer ?
#
loop_
_entity_poly.entity_id
_entity_poly.type
_entity_poly.pdbx_seq_one_letter_code
_entity_poly.pdbx_strand_id
1 'polypeptide(L)'
;MTLCLSGIAYAQDDYKIIVKVNNEIISNHDIKKEKDYLSALNPQILNIPENEIKKISKQSLIREIIKQREVSKYFDADYRPSNLTQMVRDLYTRLNVNSEEEFKNYLIKYDLNLKDVIKKIAIEANWNLLIYERYKNQINIDEDKIKKRFKSENSITKIEKLFLLSEIVFNAKNQEEYDSNYKKIADTIKERGFKTAATIYSLSDTAKFGGEIGWLSKRDINKKFYKQLSTLKINEFTKPIKIATGFMLLNLDDIKESKRESNLEEEFNKAVAKEKDRQLNQYSTIYYKKLEKQSFIYEK
;
A
#
# COMPACT_ATOMS: atom_id res chain seq x y z
N MET A 1 -17.00 62.36 9.46
CA MET A 1 -17.48 60.98 9.53
C MET A 1 -16.69 60.17 8.51
N THR A 2 -15.57 59.58 8.96
CA THR A 2 -14.60 58.92 8.08
C THR A 2 -14.90 57.44 8.08
N LEU A 3 -15.35 56.92 6.93
CA LEU A 3 -15.61 55.45 6.75
C LEU A 3 -14.27 54.77 6.54
N CYS A 4 -13.82 53.99 7.53
CA CYS A 4 -12.74 53.02 7.34
C CYS A 4 -13.28 51.76 6.62
N LEU A 5 -12.98 51.65 5.33
CA LEU A 5 -13.13 50.40 4.59
C LEU A 5 -11.98 49.43 5.01
N SER A 6 -12.29 48.52 5.90
CA SER A 6 -11.40 47.38 6.17
C SER A 6 -11.44 46.41 5.00
N GLY A 7 -10.45 46.49 4.14
CA GLY A 7 -10.22 45.50 3.09
C GLY A 7 -9.90 44.17 3.72
N ILE A 8 -10.77 43.16 3.53
CA ILE A 8 -10.49 41.76 3.83
C ILE A 8 -9.47 41.31 2.77
N ALA A 9 -8.20 41.25 3.14
CA ALA A 9 -7.18 40.60 2.32
C ALA A 9 -7.46 39.09 2.35
N TYR A 10 -8.08 38.58 1.30
CA TYR A 10 -8.05 37.11 1.06
C TYR A 10 -6.60 36.75 0.77
N ALA A 11 -6.00 35.97 1.66
CA ALA A 11 -4.71 35.34 1.41
C ALA A 11 -4.91 34.42 0.21
N GLN A 12 -4.49 34.88 -0.96
CA GLN A 12 -4.44 34.08 -2.19
C GLN A 12 -3.32 33.08 -1.95
N ASP A 13 -3.70 31.83 -1.68
CA ASP A 13 -2.75 30.72 -1.50
C ASP A 13 -1.97 30.60 -2.81
N ASP A 14 -0.73 31.07 -2.82
CA ASP A 14 0.12 31.19 -4.01
C ASP A 14 0.23 29.81 -4.69
N TYR A 15 -0.32 29.65 -5.89
CA TYR A 15 -0.20 28.43 -6.67
C TYR A 15 1.27 28.22 -7.09
N LYS A 16 1.91 27.18 -6.56
CA LYS A 16 3.32 26.85 -6.83
C LYS A 16 3.44 25.47 -7.45
N ILE A 17 4.15 25.40 -8.56
CA ILE A 17 4.55 24.12 -9.15
C ILE A 17 5.69 23.56 -8.30
N ILE A 18 5.50 22.35 -7.79
CA ILE A 18 6.47 21.64 -6.94
C ILE A 18 7.26 20.59 -7.75
N VAL A 19 6.58 19.84 -8.62
CA VAL A 19 7.21 18.81 -9.44
C VAL A 19 6.61 18.82 -10.85
N LYS A 20 7.43 18.52 -11.83
CA LYS A 20 6.99 18.16 -13.18
C LYS A 20 7.32 16.69 -13.43
N VAL A 21 6.31 15.92 -13.82
CA VAL A 21 6.45 14.50 -14.18
C VAL A 21 6.06 14.35 -15.63
N ASN A 22 7.04 14.22 -16.53
CA ASN A 22 6.84 14.31 -17.98
C ASN A 22 6.13 15.63 -18.36
N ASN A 23 4.87 15.56 -18.83
CA ASN A 23 4.06 16.73 -19.19
C ASN A 23 3.08 17.16 -18.10
N GLU A 24 2.96 16.39 -17.02
CA GLU A 24 2.07 16.68 -15.90
C GLU A 24 2.80 17.49 -14.81
N ILE A 25 2.05 18.36 -14.15
CA ILE A 25 2.56 19.16 -13.03
C ILE A 25 1.89 18.76 -11.73
N ILE A 26 2.65 18.84 -10.65
CA ILE A 26 2.17 18.68 -9.27
C ILE A 26 2.36 20.02 -8.57
N SER A 27 1.26 20.61 -8.10
CA SER A 27 1.25 21.87 -7.36
C SER A 27 1.27 21.63 -5.84
N ASN A 28 1.46 22.72 -5.09
CA ASN A 28 1.29 22.73 -3.63
C ASN A 28 -0.15 22.33 -3.21
N HIS A 29 -1.17 22.66 -4.01
CA HIS A 29 -2.55 22.26 -3.75
C HIS A 29 -2.75 20.76 -3.93
N ASP A 30 -2.13 20.16 -4.96
CA ASP A 30 -2.18 18.71 -5.16
C ASP A 30 -1.51 17.96 -4.00
N ILE A 31 -0.37 18.47 -3.51
CA ILE A 31 0.32 17.93 -2.34
C ILE A 31 -0.59 17.99 -1.09
N LYS A 32 -1.32 19.12 -0.88
CA LYS A 32 -2.25 19.23 0.24
C LYS A 32 -3.38 18.22 0.13
N LYS A 33 -4.05 18.14 -1.02
CA LYS A 33 -5.13 17.16 -1.25
C LYS A 33 -4.66 15.72 -1.07
N GLU A 34 -3.44 15.42 -1.52
CA GLU A 34 -2.85 14.09 -1.34
C GLU A 34 -2.55 13.79 0.13
N LYS A 35 -2.06 14.78 0.89
CA LYS A 35 -1.91 14.67 2.35
C LYS A 35 -3.24 14.32 3.00
N ASP A 36 -4.32 15.02 2.64
CA ASP A 36 -5.65 14.80 3.18
C ASP A 36 -6.15 13.38 2.83
N TYR A 37 -5.95 12.93 1.59
CA TYR A 37 -6.26 11.58 1.15
C TYR A 37 -5.49 10.50 1.93
N LEU A 38 -4.17 10.65 2.06
CA LEU A 38 -3.34 9.71 2.80
C LEU A 38 -3.70 9.69 4.29
N SER A 39 -4.08 10.85 4.86
CA SER A 39 -4.55 10.97 6.24
C SER A 39 -5.89 10.28 6.47
N ALA A 40 -6.78 10.33 5.48
CA ALA A 40 -8.04 9.59 5.53
C ALA A 40 -7.80 8.05 5.49
N LEU A 41 -6.80 7.58 4.74
CA LEU A 41 -6.45 6.16 4.70
C LEU A 41 -5.69 5.68 5.94
N ASN A 42 -4.88 6.54 6.53
CA ASN A 42 -4.06 6.26 7.71
C ASN A 42 -3.92 7.50 8.59
N PRO A 43 -4.81 7.72 9.58
CA PRO A 43 -4.76 8.89 10.46
C PRO A 43 -3.43 9.06 11.23
N GLN A 44 -2.64 8.00 11.39
CA GLN A 44 -1.33 8.08 12.05
C GLN A 44 -0.32 8.96 11.28
N ILE A 45 -0.56 9.19 9.99
CA ILE A 45 0.22 10.15 9.18
C ILE A 45 0.25 11.54 9.80
N LEU A 46 -0.81 11.97 10.48
CA LEU A 46 -0.89 13.28 11.12
C LEU A 46 0.15 13.48 12.25
N ASN A 47 0.72 12.39 12.76
CA ASN A 47 1.79 12.42 13.75
C ASN A 47 3.21 12.55 13.14
N ILE A 48 3.31 12.59 11.82
CA ILE A 48 4.57 12.73 11.07
C ILE A 48 4.86 14.23 10.88
N PRO A 49 6.11 14.68 10.95
CA PRO A 49 6.47 16.07 10.63
C PRO A 49 5.99 16.49 9.25
N GLU A 50 5.51 17.71 9.13
CA GLU A 50 4.85 18.21 7.92
C GLU A 50 5.73 18.10 6.66
N ASN A 51 7.03 18.33 6.78
CA ASN A 51 7.99 18.19 5.68
C ASN A 51 8.09 16.75 5.17
N GLU A 52 7.98 15.76 6.06
CA GLU A 52 7.97 14.34 5.67
C GLU A 52 6.63 13.98 5.02
N ILE A 53 5.51 14.47 5.56
CA ILE A 53 4.19 14.24 4.93
C ILE A 53 4.17 14.82 3.52
N LYS A 54 4.68 16.03 3.32
CA LYS A 54 4.80 16.64 1.97
C LYS A 54 5.61 15.78 1.03
N LYS A 55 6.72 15.19 1.52
CA LYS A 55 7.56 14.29 0.73
C LYS A 55 6.81 13.01 0.34
N ILE A 56 6.09 12.40 1.29
CA ILE A 56 5.29 11.19 1.04
C ILE A 56 4.18 11.49 0.03
N SER A 57 3.43 12.59 0.22
CA SER A 57 2.37 13.02 -0.68
C SER A 57 2.89 13.28 -2.09
N LYS A 58 4.04 13.93 -2.21
CA LYS A 58 4.72 14.14 -3.48
C LYS A 58 5.04 12.82 -4.18
N GLN A 59 5.64 11.85 -3.48
CA GLN A 59 5.98 10.55 -4.05
C GLN A 59 4.73 9.74 -4.45
N SER A 60 3.66 9.84 -3.66
CA SER A 60 2.37 9.21 -3.98
C SER A 60 1.80 9.75 -5.29
N LEU A 61 1.77 11.06 -5.48
CA LEU A 61 1.30 11.70 -6.72
C LEU A 61 2.16 11.36 -7.93
N ILE A 62 3.50 11.34 -7.78
CA ILE A 62 4.41 10.92 -8.85
C ILE A 62 4.07 9.49 -9.29
N ARG A 63 3.85 8.59 -8.33
CA ARG A 63 3.47 7.20 -8.61
C ARG A 63 2.13 7.11 -9.33
N GLU A 64 1.15 7.85 -8.88
CA GLU A 64 -0.18 7.90 -9.50
C GLU A 64 -0.11 8.39 -10.95
N ILE A 65 0.60 9.48 -11.21
CA ILE A 65 0.77 10.05 -12.57
C ILE A 65 1.45 9.05 -13.50
N ILE A 66 2.51 8.37 -13.04
CA ILE A 66 3.21 7.37 -13.85
C ILE A 66 2.28 6.20 -14.19
N LYS A 67 1.55 5.68 -13.19
CA LYS A 67 0.56 4.60 -13.39
C LYS A 67 -0.56 5.05 -14.32
N GLN A 68 -1.16 6.21 -14.09
CA GLN A 68 -2.24 6.75 -14.92
C GLN A 68 -1.80 6.92 -16.38
N ARG A 69 -0.62 7.48 -16.61
CA ARG A 69 -0.07 7.65 -17.94
C ARG A 69 0.12 6.33 -18.69
N GLU A 70 0.56 5.29 -17.98
CA GLU A 70 0.72 3.96 -18.60
C GLU A 70 -0.64 3.33 -18.89
N VAL A 71 -1.56 3.39 -17.93
CA VAL A 71 -2.92 2.87 -18.02
C VAL A 71 -3.69 3.50 -19.17
N SER A 72 -3.57 4.84 -19.39
CA SER A 72 -4.27 5.56 -20.46
C SER A 72 -3.85 5.19 -21.88
N LYS A 73 -2.80 4.38 -22.04
CA LYS A 73 -2.42 3.81 -23.35
C LYS A 73 -3.28 2.60 -23.75
N TYR A 74 -3.96 1.99 -22.78
CA TYR A 74 -4.68 0.71 -22.96
C TYR A 74 -6.16 0.81 -22.63
N PHE A 75 -6.55 1.78 -21.80
CA PHE A 75 -7.93 1.96 -21.33
C PHE A 75 -8.36 3.41 -21.53
N ASP A 76 -9.60 3.61 -21.94
CA ASP A 76 -10.21 4.93 -22.02
C ASP A 76 -10.33 5.58 -20.62
N ALA A 77 -10.39 6.91 -20.58
CA ALA A 77 -10.45 7.67 -19.33
C ALA A 77 -11.65 7.30 -18.44
N ASP A 78 -12.76 6.88 -19.07
CA ASP A 78 -14.01 6.50 -18.39
C ASP A 78 -14.13 5.00 -18.13
N TYR A 79 -13.13 4.22 -18.53
CA TYR A 79 -13.16 2.78 -18.29
C TYR A 79 -13.21 2.47 -16.79
N ARG A 80 -14.17 1.61 -16.42
CA ARG A 80 -14.40 1.16 -15.05
C ARG A 80 -14.33 -0.36 -14.99
N PRO A 81 -13.29 -0.94 -14.36
CA PRO A 81 -13.20 -2.39 -14.20
C PRO A 81 -14.38 -2.93 -13.37
N SER A 82 -14.83 -4.14 -13.68
CA SER A 82 -15.96 -4.78 -13.02
C SER A 82 -15.79 -4.92 -11.50
N ASN A 83 -14.56 -5.00 -11.01
CA ASN A 83 -14.24 -5.13 -9.59
C ASN A 83 -14.11 -3.78 -8.85
N LEU A 84 -14.29 -2.63 -9.54
CA LEU A 84 -14.10 -1.31 -8.92
C LEU A 84 -15.02 -1.09 -7.71
N THR A 85 -16.29 -1.46 -7.81
CA THR A 85 -17.26 -1.33 -6.71
C THR A 85 -16.82 -2.14 -5.49
N GLN A 86 -16.30 -3.34 -5.71
CA GLN A 86 -15.77 -4.17 -4.62
C GLN A 86 -14.52 -3.54 -3.99
N MET A 87 -13.60 -2.99 -4.79
CA MET A 87 -12.42 -2.30 -4.26
C MET A 87 -12.77 -1.07 -3.41
N VAL A 88 -13.80 -0.31 -3.80
CA VAL A 88 -14.33 0.80 -2.99
C VAL A 88 -14.89 0.30 -1.67
N ARG A 89 -15.66 -0.81 -1.71
CA ARG A 89 -16.20 -1.45 -0.52
C ARG A 89 -15.11 -1.95 0.41
N ASP A 90 -14.11 -2.63 -0.12
CA ASP A 90 -12.97 -3.15 0.66
C ASP A 90 -12.19 -2.01 1.33
N LEU A 91 -12.05 -0.86 0.64
CA LEU A 91 -11.42 0.32 1.20
C LEU A 91 -12.18 0.83 2.44
N TYR A 92 -13.48 1.10 2.33
CA TYR A 92 -14.21 1.67 3.47
C TYR A 92 -14.39 0.64 4.60
N THR A 93 -14.53 -0.65 4.30
CA THR A 93 -14.56 -1.71 5.31
C THR A 93 -13.24 -1.76 6.10
N ARG A 94 -12.09 -1.60 5.44
CA ARG A 94 -10.77 -1.51 6.10
C ARG A 94 -10.68 -0.31 7.05
N LEU A 95 -11.40 0.76 6.76
CA LEU A 95 -11.49 1.94 7.62
C LEU A 95 -12.55 1.81 8.72
N ASN A 96 -13.13 0.60 8.92
CA ASN A 96 -14.24 0.31 9.84
C ASN A 96 -15.48 1.16 9.55
N VAL A 97 -15.75 1.41 8.27
CA VAL A 97 -16.93 2.10 7.77
C VAL A 97 -17.82 1.07 7.08
N ASN A 98 -19.14 1.06 7.37
CA ASN A 98 -20.03 -0.04 7.01
C ASN A 98 -20.87 0.23 5.75
N SER A 99 -20.92 1.47 5.27
CA SER A 99 -21.71 1.85 4.11
C SER A 99 -21.03 2.95 3.28
N GLU A 100 -21.44 3.08 2.01
CA GLU A 100 -20.96 4.16 1.14
C GLU A 100 -21.38 5.54 1.66
N GLU A 101 -22.56 5.66 2.27
CA GLU A 101 -23.01 6.92 2.84
C GLU A 101 -22.17 7.33 4.05
N GLU A 102 -21.88 6.39 4.95
CA GLU A 102 -20.94 6.63 6.05
C GLU A 102 -19.55 6.98 5.52
N PHE A 103 -19.13 6.35 4.40
CA PHE A 103 -17.85 6.65 3.79
C PHE A 103 -17.78 8.07 3.21
N LYS A 104 -18.84 8.55 2.55
CA LYS A 104 -18.94 9.95 2.13
C LYS A 104 -18.78 10.89 3.33
N ASN A 105 -19.50 10.65 4.41
CA ASN A 105 -19.42 11.46 5.63
C ASN A 105 -18.04 11.39 6.30
N TYR A 106 -17.39 10.24 6.22
CA TYR A 106 -16.01 10.07 6.68
C TYR A 106 -15.03 10.93 5.86
N LEU A 107 -15.13 10.90 4.54
CA LEU A 107 -14.25 11.64 3.62
C LEU A 107 -14.39 13.17 3.79
N ILE A 108 -15.59 13.69 4.07
CA ILE A 108 -15.83 15.12 4.31
C ILE A 108 -14.96 15.66 5.47
N LYS A 109 -14.69 14.83 6.50
CA LYS A 109 -13.82 15.22 7.62
C LYS A 109 -12.37 15.53 7.19
N TYR A 110 -11.97 15.06 6.02
CA TYR A 110 -10.65 15.26 5.43
C TYR A 110 -10.69 16.18 4.19
N ASP A 111 -11.76 16.94 4.01
CA ASP A 111 -11.94 17.82 2.82
C ASP A 111 -11.85 17.06 1.49
N LEU A 112 -12.36 15.81 1.48
CA LEU A 112 -12.37 14.92 0.32
C LEU A 112 -13.79 14.63 -0.15
N ASN A 113 -13.92 14.41 -1.46
CA ASN A 113 -15.16 13.90 -2.03
C ASN A 113 -14.99 12.46 -2.57
N LEU A 114 -16.07 11.69 -2.54
CA LEU A 114 -16.05 10.29 -2.95
C LEU A 114 -15.65 10.11 -4.43
N LYS A 115 -16.02 11.05 -5.31
CA LYS A 115 -15.72 10.97 -6.74
C LYS A 115 -14.21 10.98 -7.00
N ASP A 116 -13.47 11.85 -6.31
CA ASP A 116 -12.00 11.93 -6.44
C ASP A 116 -11.32 10.67 -5.89
N VAL A 117 -11.83 10.14 -4.78
CA VAL A 117 -11.35 8.88 -4.21
C VAL A 117 -11.60 7.70 -5.15
N ILE A 118 -12.80 7.58 -5.72
CA ILE A 118 -13.13 6.55 -6.71
C ILE A 118 -12.21 6.66 -7.93
N LYS A 119 -11.89 7.87 -8.40
CA LYS A 119 -10.96 8.08 -9.50
C LYS A 119 -9.58 7.50 -9.21
N LYS A 120 -9.05 7.74 -8.01
CA LYS A 120 -7.77 7.16 -7.58
C LYS A 120 -7.82 5.62 -7.52
N ILE A 121 -8.90 5.06 -6.98
CA ILE A 121 -9.11 3.61 -6.94
C ILE A 121 -9.21 3.03 -8.35
N ALA A 122 -9.87 3.73 -9.28
CA ALA A 122 -9.99 3.28 -10.67
C ALA A 122 -8.63 3.23 -11.38
N ILE A 123 -7.72 4.17 -11.10
CA ILE A 123 -6.34 4.11 -11.62
C ILE A 123 -5.63 2.85 -11.14
N GLU A 124 -5.72 2.54 -9.84
CA GLU A 124 -5.13 1.33 -9.27
C GLU A 124 -5.77 0.04 -9.80
N ALA A 125 -7.10 0.03 -9.97
CA ALA A 125 -7.83 -1.09 -10.55
C ALA A 125 -7.41 -1.37 -12.00
N ASN A 126 -7.33 -0.33 -12.81
CA ASN A 126 -6.86 -0.42 -14.20
C ASN A 126 -5.38 -0.81 -14.29
N TRP A 127 -4.55 -0.32 -13.37
CA TRP A 127 -3.16 -0.73 -13.25
C TRP A 127 -3.06 -2.23 -12.93
N ASN A 128 -3.81 -2.73 -11.97
CA ASN A 128 -3.82 -4.15 -11.62
C ASN A 128 -4.29 -5.02 -12.79
N LEU A 129 -5.30 -4.57 -13.53
CA LEU A 129 -5.77 -5.26 -14.74
C LEU A 129 -4.68 -5.28 -15.83
N LEU A 130 -4.00 -4.15 -16.06
CA LEU A 130 -2.87 -4.08 -16.99
C LEU A 130 -1.74 -5.04 -16.60
N ILE A 131 -1.37 -5.08 -15.33
CA ILE A 131 -0.34 -6.00 -14.81
C ILE A 131 -0.78 -7.45 -15.02
N TYR A 132 -2.02 -7.78 -14.69
CA TYR A 132 -2.56 -9.13 -14.92
C TYR A 132 -2.49 -9.52 -16.40
N GLU A 133 -3.04 -8.70 -17.29
CA GLU A 133 -3.05 -9.00 -18.73
C GLU A 133 -1.64 -9.16 -19.31
N ARG A 134 -0.70 -8.35 -18.84
CA ARG A 134 0.69 -8.38 -19.31
C ARG A 134 1.48 -9.59 -18.82
N TYR A 135 1.21 -10.07 -17.61
CA TYR A 135 2.03 -11.07 -16.93
C TYR A 135 1.32 -12.39 -16.62
N LYS A 136 0.03 -12.53 -16.93
CA LYS A 136 -0.76 -13.75 -16.65
C LYS A 136 -0.10 -15.04 -17.17
N ASN A 137 0.58 -14.99 -18.32
CA ASN A 137 1.27 -16.14 -18.90
C ASN A 137 2.66 -16.40 -18.28
N GLN A 138 3.15 -15.52 -17.42
CA GLN A 138 4.42 -15.66 -16.71
C GLN A 138 4.21 -16.09 -15.25
N ILE A 139 2.95 -16.15 -14.80
CA ILE A 139 2.61 -16.65 -13.47
C ILE A 139 2.82 -18.16 -13.46
N ASN A 140 3.67 -18.62 -12.55
CA ASN A 140 3.96 -20.04 -12.37
C ASN A 140 3.66 -20.43 -10.92
N ILE A 141 2.54 -21.14 -10.72
CA ILE A 141 2.10 -21.59 -9.40
C ILE A 141 2.35 -23.08 -9.30
N ASP A 142 3.23 -23.46 -8.38
CA ASP A 142 3.49 -24.84 -8.02
C ASP A 142 2.39 -25.36 -7.09
N GLU A 143 1.26 -25.76 -7.71
CA GLU A 143 0.10 -26.28 -6.97
C GLU A 143 0.43 -27.54 -6.17
N ASP A 144 1.33 -28.40 -6.66
CA ASP A 144 1.74 -29.60 -5.94
C ASP A 144 2.48 -29.27 -4.65
N LYS A 145 3.31 -28.24 -4.68
CA LYS A 145 3.97 -27.73 -3.48
C LYS A 145 2.97 -27.16 -2.48
N ILE A 146 1.96 -26.45 -2.98
CA ILE A 146 0.86 -25.96 -2.14
C ILE A 146 0.09 -27.15 -1.54
N LYS A 147 -0.33 -28.13 -2.36
CA LYS A 147 -1.03 -29.35 -1.91
C LYS A 147 -0.24 -30.14 -0.88
N LYS A 148 1.07 -30.34 -1.10
CA LYS A 148 1.95 -31.02 -0.15
C LYS A 148 2.00 -30.32 1.20
N ARG A 149 2.03 -28.98 1.21
CA ARG A 149 1.98 -28.19 2.44
C ARG A 149 0.67 -28.40 3.19
N PHE A 150 -0.46 -28.44 2.50
CA PHE A 150 -1.77 -28.71 3.12
C PHE A 150 -1.90 -30.15 3.64
N LYS A 151 -1.36 -31.14 2.92
CA LYS A 151 -1.39 -32.54 3.37
C LYS A 151 -0.49 -32.81 4.58
N SER A 152 0.68 -32.17 4.66
CA SER A 152 1.61 -32.37 5.78
C SER A 152 1.13 -31.72 7.09
N GLU A 153 0.18 -30.80 7.03
CA GLU A 153 -0.38 -30.08 8.18
C GLU A 153 -1.78 -30.58 8.57
N ASN A 154 -2.17 -31.81 8.15
CA ASN A 154 -3.42 -32.46 8.52
C ASN A 154 -3.47 -32.85 10.02
N SER A 155 -2.96 -32.00 10.90
CA SER A 155 -3.23 -32.08 12.32
C SER A 155 -4.67 -31.65 12.57
N ILE A 156 -5.39 -32.51 13.26
CA ILE A 156 -6.82 -32.43 13.64
C ILE A 156 -7.13 -31.23 14.58
N THR A 157 -6.27 -30.24 14.67
CA THR A 157 -6.52 -29.06 15.51
C THR A 157 -7.54 -28.16 14.86
N LYS A 158 -8.76 -28.19 15.40
CA LYS A 158 -9.87 -27.29 15.07
C LYS A 158 -9.59 -25.80 15.37
N ILE A 159 -8.43 -25.51 15.95
CA ILE A 159 -8.01 -24.15 16.34
C ILE A 159 -6.68 -23.86 15.66
N GLU A 160 -6.61 -22.77 14.90
CA GLU A 160 -5.36 -22.28 14.30
C GLU A 160 -5.02 -20.89 14.82
N LYS A 161 -3.72 -20.59 14.87
CA LYS A 161 -3.22 -19.25 15.17
C LYS A 161 -3.18 -18.42 13.90
N LEU A 162 -3.80 -17.26 13.96
CA LEU A 162 -3.71 -16.21 12.94
C LEU A 162 -2.80 -15.11 13.45
N PHE A 163 -1.98 -14.57 12.56
CA PHE A 163 -1.01 -13.52 12.82
C PHE A 163 -1.45 -12.28 12.02
N LEU A 164 -1.70 -11.17 12.69
CA LEU A 164 -1.88 -9.88 12.02
C LEU A 164 -0.48 -9.35 11.71
N LEU A 165 -0.23 -9.09 10.44
CA LEU A 165 1.11 -8.69 9.98
C LEU A 165 1.07 -7.38 9.22
N SER A 166 2.14 -6.61 9.39
CA SER A 166 2.49 -5.46 8.54
C SER A 166 3.87 -5.65 7.92
N GLU A 167 4.11 -5.02 6.77
CA GLU A 167 5.36 -5.12 6.01
C GLU A 167 5.99 -3.77 5.71
N ILE A 168 7.31 -3.76 5.62
CA ILE A 168 8.09 -2.69 4.97
C ILE A 168 8.94 -3.34 3.90
N VAL A 169 8.73 -2.92 2.65
CA VAL A 169 9.57 -3.34 1.52
C VAL A 169 10.50 -2.19 1.14
N PHE A 170 11.79 -2.45 1.12
CA PHE A 170 12.78 -1.46 0.68
C PHE A 170 13.82 -2.11 -0.24
N ASN A 171 14.54 -1.32 -0.99
CA ASN A 171 15.64 -1.81 -1.83
C ASN A 171 16.96 -1.11 -1.48
N ALA A 172 18.06 -1.70 -1.95
CA ALA A 172 19.37 -1.13 -1.88
C ALA A 172 20.21 -1.63 -3.07
N LYS A 173 21.06 -0.76 -3.62
CA LYS A 173 21.94 -1.10 -4.76
C LYS A 173 23.24 -1.75 -4.30
N ASN A 174 23.67 -1.44 -3.09
CA ASN A 174 24.90 -1.93 -2.47
C ASN A 174 24.73 -2.06 -0.95
N GLN A 175 25.77 -2.55 -0.26
CA GLN A 175 25.74 -2.75 1.19
C GLN A 175 25.62 -1.44 1.97
N GLU A 176 26.26 -0.37 1.55
CA GLU A 176 26.21 0.93 2.22
C GLU A 176 24.76 1.50 2.20
N GLU A 177 24.10 1.45 1.04
CA GLU A 177 22.71 1.87 0.90
C GLU A 177 21.76 0.99 1.72
N TYR A 178 22.04 -0.33 1.79
CA TYR A 178 21.29 -1.26 2.63
C TYR A 178 21.40 -0.86 4.11
N ASP A 179 22.61 -0.68 4.61
CA ASP A 179 22.85 -0.35 6.02
C ASP A 179 22.22 1.01 6.39
N SER A 180 22.37 2.00 5.50
CA SER A 180 21.76 3.33 5.68
C SER A 180 20.23 3.27 5.70
N ASN A 181 19.62 2.57 4.72
CA ASN A 181 18.15 2.46 4.63
C ASN A 181 17.59 1.67 5.82
N TYR A 182 18.21 0.54 6.16
CA TYR A 182 17.77 -0.26 7.31
C TYR A 182 17.87 0.51 8.62
N LYS A 183 18.97 1.24 8.83
CA LYS A 183 19.14 2.08 10.03
C LYS A 183 18.03 3.13 10.13
N LYS A 184 17.76 3.89 9.06
CA LYS A 184 16.69 4.90 9.04
C LYS A 184 15.32 4.29 9.37
N ILE A 185 15.02 3.13 8.77
CA ILE A 185 13.77 2.41 9.03
C ILE A 185 13.70 1.98 10.50
N ALA A 186 14.74 1.34 11.02
CA ALA A 186 14.78 0.83 12.39
C ALA A 186 14.69 1.97 13.42
N ASP A 187 15.40 3.08 13.22
CA ASP A 187 15.33 4.25 14.08
C ASP A 187 13.90 4.85 14.07
N THR A 188 13.30 4.97 12.90
CA THR A 188 11.91 5.45 12.77
C THR A 188 10.89 4.50 13.42
N ILE A 189 11.08 3.17 13.28
CA ILE A 189 10.22 2.20 13.98
C ILE A 189 10.29 2.40 15.50
N LYS A 190 11.49 2.60 16.02
CA LYS A 190 11.72 2.81 17.46
C LYS A 190 11.08 4.10 17.95
N GLU A 191 11.17 5.17 17.19
CA GLU A 191 10.67 6.49 17.59
C GLU A 191 9.17 6.65 17.37
N ARG A 192 8.62 6.11 16.28
CA ARG A 192 7.28 6.45 15.76
C ARG A 192 6.42 5.22 15.43
N GLY A 193 6.93 4.03 15.64
CA GLY A 193 6.24 2.76 15.37
C GLY A 193 6.35 2.27 13.93
N PHE A 194 6.04 0.99 13.75
CA PHE A 194 6.20 0.29 12.47
C PHE A 194 5.31 0.84 11.36
N LYS A 195 4.04 1.14 11.66
CA LYS A 195 3.07 1.66 10.67
C LYS A 195 3.51 3.01 10.09
N THR A 196 4.09 3.88 10.92
CA THR A 196 4.66 5.16 10.47
C THR A 196 5.87 4.93 9.55
N ALA A 197 6.80 4.06 9.97
CA ALA A 197 7.96 3.73 9.15
C ALA A 197 7.55 3.07 7.82
N ALA A 198 6.53 2.21 7.82
CA ALA A 198 5.99 1.62 6.61
C ALA A 198 5.46 2.67 5.63
N THR A 199 4.71 3.64 6.13
CA THR A 199 4.18 4.74 5.31
C THR A 199 5.29 5.59 4.69
N ILE A 200 6.39 5.81 5.42
CA ILE A 200 7.50 6.66 4.96
C ILE A 200 8.42 5.93 3.97
N TYR A 201 8.75 4.67 4.24
CA TYR A 201 9.86 3.99 3.56
C TYR A 201 9.44 2.82 2.69
N SER A 202 8.24 2.25 2.88
CA SER A 202 7.85 1.05 2.14
C SER A 202 7.58 1.34 0.68
N LEU A 203 8.12 0.48 -0.18
CA LEU A 203 7.86 0.48 -1.62
C LEU A 203 6.61 -0.34 -1.99
N SER A 204 5.99 -1.00 -1.01
CA SER A 204 4.77 -1.77 -1.20
C SER A 204 3.54 -0.87 -1.32
N ASP A 205 2.53 -1.32 -2.04
CA ASP A 205 1.23 -0.61 -2.11
C ASP A 205 0.48 -0.60 -0.76
N THR A 206 0.88 -1.47 0.18
CA THR A 206 0.39 -1.46 1.57
C THR A 206 0.88 -0.25 2.38
N ALA A 207 1.93 0.45 1.92
CA ALA A 207 2.51 1.60 2.62
C ALA A 207 1.48 2.64 3.05
N LYS A 208 0.51 2.96 2.17
CA LYS A 208 -0.57 3.91 2.43
C LYS A 208 -1.50 3.50 3.59
N PHE A 209 -1.48 2.20 3.96
CA PHE A 209 -2.20 1.64 5.10
C PHE A 209 -1.27 1.26 6.26
N GLY A 210 -0.09 1.89 6.37
CA GLY A 210 0.89 1.56 7.39
C GLY A 210 1.54 0.18 7.22
N GLY A 211 1.54 -0.35 6.00
CA GLY A 211 2.12 -1.64 5.67
C GLY A 211 1.25 -2.85 6.00
N GLU A 212 0.01 -2.67 6.45
CA GLU A 212 -0.84 -3.78 6.90
C GLU A 212 -1.17 -4.76 5.77
N ILE A 213 -0.79 -6.04 5.97
CA ILE A 213 -1.10 -7.16 5.08
C ILE A 213 -2.41 -7.84 5.49
N GLY A 214 -2.74 -7.82 6.80
CA GLY A 214 -3.91 -8.45 7.38
C GLY A 214 -3.59 -9.77 8.10
N TRP A 215 -4.64 -10.54 8.42
CA TRP A 215 -4.55 -11.79 9.16
C TRP A 215 -4.10 -12.95 8.27
N LEU A 216 -3.01 -13.59 8.65
CA LEU A 216 -2.45 -14.75 7.96
C LEU A 216 -2.32 -15.93 8.91
N SER A 217 -2.66 -17.13 8.43
CA SER A 217 -2.35 -18.38 9.14
C SER A 217 -0.90 -18.81 8.88
N LYS A 218 -0.36 -19.72 9.70
CA LYS A 218 0.96 -20.30 9.48
C LYS A 218 1.14 -20.84 8.06
N ARG A 219 0.07 -21.35 7.45
CA ARG A 219 0.07 -21.95 6.10
C ARG A 219 0.21 -20.92 4.99
N ASP A 220 -0.31 -19.70 5.24
CA ASP A 220 -0.23 -18.59 4.30
C ASP A 220 1.17 -17.97 4.28
N ILE A 221 1.96 -18.20 5.34
CA ILE A 221 3.27 -17.60 5.51
C ILE A 221 4.35 -18.56 4.98
N ASN A 222 5.24 -18.04 4.14
CA ASN A 222 6.39 -18.82 3.67
C ASN A 222 7.24 -19.30 4.86
N LYS A 223 7.72 -20.55 4.80
CA LYS A 223 8.51 -21.18 5.87
C LYS A 223 9.70 -20.33 6.33
N LYS A 224 10.37 -19.62 5.39
CA LYS A 224 11.48 -18.73 5.71
C LYS A 224 11.04 -17.54 6.59
N PHE A 225 9.89 -16.97 6.30
CA PHE A 225 9.34 -15.85 7.07
C PHE A 225 8.79 -16.32 8.41
N TYR A 226 8.04 -17.44 8.40
CA TYR A 226 7.48 -18.02 9.62
C TYR A 226 8.55 -18.35 10.66
N LYS A 227 9.74 -18.82 10.24
CA LYS A 227 10.86 -19.12 11.15
C LYS A 227 11.27 -17.91 12.01
N GLN A 228 11.27 -16.70 11.43
CA GLN A 228 11.55 -15.48 12.18
C GLN A 228 10.33 -15.01 12.98
N LEU A 229 9.14 -15.00 12.35
CA LEU A 229 7.90 -14.56 12.98
C LEU A 229 7.56 -15.37 14.24
N SER A 230 7.80 -16.68 14.24
CA SER A 230 7.48 -17.57 15.37
C SER A 230 8.27 -17.27 16.65
N THR A 231 9.31 -16.47 16.58
CA THR A 231 10.14 -16.06 17.72
C THR A 231 9.84 -14.65 18.22
N LEU A 232 8.96 -13.92 17.51
CA LEU A 232 8.63 -12.53 17.84
C LEU A 232 7.51 -12.46 18.88
N LYS A 233 7.55 -11.40 19.68
CA LYS A 233 6.43 -10.93 20.48
C LYS A 233 5.60 -9.92 19.68
N ILE A 234 4.38 -9.65 20.14
CA ILE A 234 3.53 -8.61 19.54
C ILE A 234 4.29 -7.27 19.58
N ASN A 235 4.23 -6.53 18.47
CA ASN A 235 4.95 -5.30 18.17
C ASN A 235 6.48 -5.46 17.94
N GLU A 236 6.97 -6.68 17.79
CA GLU A 236 8.34 -6.92 17.33
C GLU A 236 8.37 -7.20 15.82
N PHE A 237 9.49 -6.90 15.19
CA PHE A 237 9.68 -7.10 13.75
C PHE A 237 10.90 -7.95 13.41
N THR A 238 10.86 -8.57 12.22
CA THR A 238 11.93 -9.45 11.74
C THR A 238 13.20 -8.66 11.37
N LYS A 239 14.32 -9.35 11.28
CA LYS A 239 15.45 -8.84 10.49
C LYS A 239 15.05 -8.74 9.02
N PRO A 240 15.73 -7.90 8.21
CA PRO A 240 15.44 -7.80 6.79
C PRO A 240 15.57 -9.15 6.09
N ILE A 241 14.53 -9.54 5.35
CA ILE A 241 14.46 -10.79 4.61
C ILE A 241 14.58 -10.47 3.13
N LYS A 242 15.56 -11.07 2.43
CA LYS A 242 15.76 -10.84 1.00
C LYS A 242 14.58 -11.42 0.20
N ILE A 243 14.00 -10.60 -0.66
CA ILE A 243 12.93 -10.92 -1.63
C ILE A 243 13.35 -10.52 -3.04
N ALA A 244 12.56 -10.87 -4.06
CA ALA A 244 12.90 -10.56 -5.45
C ALA A 244 13.03 -9.06 -5.76
N THR A 245 12.26 -8.22 -5.05
CA THR A 245 12.21 -6.77 -5.26
C THR A 245 13.09 -5.97 -4.30
N GLY A 246 13.87 -6.64 -3.44
CA GLY A 246 14.72 -6.01 -2.43
C GLY A 246 14.70 -6.75 -1.10
N PHE A 247 14.35 -6.06 -0.05
CA PHE A 247 14.30 -6.57 1.32
C PHE A 247 12.94 -6.27 1.95
N MET A 248 12.48 -7.15 2.83
CA MET A 248 11.22 -7.03 3.55
C MET A 248 11.45 -7.17 5.04
N LEU A 249 10.86 -6.29 5.82
CA LEU A 249 10.63 -6.43 7.25
C LEU A 249 9.17 -6.81 7.47
N LEU A 250 8.90 -7.71 8.40
CA LEU A 250 7.55 -8.04 8.84
C LEU A 250 7.42 -7.71 10.32
N ASN A 251 6.35 -7.02 10.68
CA ASN A 251 5.96 -6.78 12.06
C ASN A 251 4.83 -7.73 12.46
N LEU A 252 4.90 -8.22 13.70
CA LEU A 252 3.82 -8.97 14.31
C LEU A 252 2.93 -7.99 15.09
N ASP A 253 1.81 -7.58 14.47
CA ASP A 253 0.91 -6.60 15.08
C ASP A 253 0.01 -7.23 16.15
N ASP A 254 -0.48 -8.46 15.91
CA ASP A 254 -1.36 -9.17 16.85
C ASP A 254 -1.40 -10.68 16.54
N ILE A 255 -1.88 -11.47 17.51
CA ILE A 255 -2.12 -12.91 17.39
C ILE A 255 -3.52 -13.22 17.90
N LYS A 256 -4.28 -14.00 17.15
CA LYS A 256 -5.54 -14.56 17.63
C LYS A 256 -5.67 -16.03 17.29
N GLU A 257 -6.50 -16.71 18.06
CA GLU A 257 -6.93 -18.08 17.76
C GLU A 257 -8.27 -18.02 17.00
N SER A 258 -8.38 -18.83 15.96
CA SER A 258 -9.61 -18.98 15.18
C SER A 258 -9.99 -20.44 15.07
N LYS A 259 -11.29 -20.72 15.16
CA LYS A 259 -11.78 -22.03 14.79
C LYS A 259 -11.64 -22.22 13.30
N ARG A 260 -11.04 -23.32 12.92
CA ARG A 260 -10.88 -23.68 11.52
C ARG A 260 -12.20 -24.27 11.01
N GLU A 261 -12.83 -23.64 10.05
CA GLU A 261 -13.84 -24.26 9.21
C GLU A 261 -13.09 -25.05 8.12
N SER A 262 -13.21 -26.38 8.18
CA SER A 262 -12.39 -27.28 7.36
C SER A 262 -12.98 -27.49 5.95
N ASN A 263 -12.90 -26.47 5.10
CA ASN A 263 -13.03 -26.70 3.66
C ASN A 263 -11.63 -26.64 3.03
N LEU A 264 -10.97 -27.81 2.96
CA LEU A 264 -9.61 -27.93 2.40
C LEU A 264 -9.50 -27.43 0.96
N GLU A 265 -10.56 -27.58 0.18
CA GLU A 265 -10.62 -27.12 -1.20
C GLU A 265 -10.66 -25.59 -1.27
N GLU A 266 -11.49 -24.97 -0.45
CA GLU A 266 -11.57 -23.49 -0.36
C GLU A 266 -10.24 -22.89 0.14
N GLU A 267 -9.63 -23.49 1.15
CA GLU A 267 -8.33 -23.06 1.66
C GLU A 267 -7.22 -23.21 0.60
N PHE A 268 -7.23 -24.30 -0.15
CA PHE A 268 -6.30 -24.51 -1.25
C PHE A 268 -6.47 -23.43 -2.32
N ASN A 269 -7.72 -23.19 -2.76
CA ASN A 269 -8.01 -22.15 -3.76
C ASN A 269 -7.60 -20.75 -3.28
N LYS A 270 -7.81 -20.42 -2.00
CA LYS A 270 -7.33 -19.18 -1.38
C LYS A 270 -5.80 -19.09 -1.41
N ALA A 271 -5.09 -20.20 -1.14
CA ALA A 271 -3.63 -20.21 -1.16
C ALA A 271 -3.07 -20.04 -2.58
N VAL A 272 -3.71 -20.65 -3.58
CA VAL A 272 -3.37 -20.47 -5.00
C VAL A 272 -3.59 -19.02 -5.42
N ALA A 273 -4.73 -18.41 -5.06
CA ALA A 273 -5.05 -17.01 -5.34
C ALA A 273 -4.01 -16.07 -4.70
N LYS A 274 -3.67 -16.27 -3.43
CA LYS A 274 -2.64 -15.48 -2.74
C LYS A 274 -1.26 -15.58 -3.40
N GLU A 275 -0.86 -16.77 -3.85
CA GLU A 275 0.41 -16.94 -4.56
C GLU A 275 0.40 -16.21 -5.91
N LYS A 276 -0.73 -16.25 -6.61
CA LYS A 276 -0.95 -15.47 -7.85
C LYS A 276 -0.80 -13.97 -7.59
N ASP A 277 -1.49 -13.46 -6.58
CA ASP A 277 -1.44 -12.05 -6.22
C ASP A 277 -0.02 -11.62 -5.81
N ARG A 278 0.69 -12.46 -5.07
CA ARG A 278 2.08 -12.22 -4.70
C ARG A 278 2.99 -12.06 -5.92
N GLN A 279 2.85 -12.94 -6.93
CA GLN A 279 3.64 -12.85 -8.16
C GLN A 279 3.25 -11.61 -8.98
N LEU A 280 1.96 -11.31 -9.09
CA LEU A 280 1.49 -10.09 -9.77
C LEU A 280 2.02 -8.82 -9.11
N ASN A 281 2.02 -8.75 -7.77
CA ASN A 281 2.58 -7.61 -7.04
C ASN A 281 4.10 -7.45 -7.27
N GLN A 282 4.83 -8.55 -7.42
CA GLN A 282 6.25 -8.49 -7.80
C GLN A 282 6.43 -7.91 -9.22
N TYR A 283 5.64 -8.38 -10.19
CA TYR A 283 5.66 -7.84 -11.56
C TYR A 283 5.24 -6.37 -11.59
N SER A 284 4.21 -6.00 -10.83
CA SER A 284 3.76 -4.62 -10.67
C SER A 284 4.90 -3.71 -10.20
N THR A 285 5.60 -4.11 -9.15
CA THR A 285 6.72 -3.35 -8.60
C THR A 285 7.87 -3.20 -9.60
N ILE A 286 8.23 -4.29 -10.28
CA ILE A 286 9.31 -4.29 -11.29
C ILE A 286 8.93 -3.39 -12.47
N TYR A 287 7.70 -3.51 -12.94
CA TYR A 287 7.22 -2.72 -14.09
C TYR A 287 7.11 -1.24 -13.74
N TYR A 288 6.56 -0.90 -12.58
CA TYR A 288 6.52 0.47 -12.09
C TYR A 288 7.93 1.09 -12.02
N LYS A 289 8.91 0.39 -11.42
CA LYS A 289 10.29 0.88 -11.33
C LYS A 289 10.94 1.10 -12.70
N LYS A 290 10.60 0.28 -13.70
CA LYS A 290 11.03 0.51 -15.09
C LYS A 290 10.47 1.81 -15.63
N LEU A 291 9.16 2.04 -15.48
CA LEU A 291 8.49 3.26 -15.95
C LEU A 291 8.99 4.51 -15.22
N GLU A 292 9.21 4.43 -13.91
CA GLU A 292 9.76 5.51 -13.11
C GLU A 292 11.13 5.95 -13.62
N LYS A 293 12.03 5.01 -13.93
CA LYS A 293 13.35 5.30 -14.54
C LYS A 293 13.27 5.92 -15.92
N GLN A 294 12.20 5.66 -16.68
CA GLN A 294 11.96 6.20 -18.02
C GLN A 294 11.21 7.54 -17.99
N SER A 295 10.71 7.94 -16.84
CA SER A 295 9.98 9.18 -16.66
C SER A 295 10.92 10.34 -16.37
N PHE A 296 10.64 11.47 -17.01
CA PHE A 296 11.30 12.73 -16.66
C PHE A 296 10.65 13.31 -15.42
N ILE A 297 11.39 13.37 -14.32
CA ILE A 297 10.92 13.94 -13.04
C ILE A 297 11.85 15.10 -12.70
N TYR A 298 11.28 16.30 -12.63
CA TYR A 298 11.98 17.52 -12.26
C TYR A 298 11.33 18.13 -11.02
N GLU A 299 12.08 18.25 -9.95
CA GLU A 299 11.68 18.92 -8.70
C GLU A 299 12.20 20.35 -8.71
N LYS A 300 11.33 21.32 -8.35
CA LYS A 300 11.64 22.73 -8.30
C LYS A 300 12.07 23.16 -6.90
#